data_eae89eec64562d8b5ba3ba55008940b4
#
_entry.id   eae89eec64562d8b5ba3ba55008940b4
#
_cell.length_a   1.000
_cell.length_b   1.000
_cell.length_c   1.000
_cell.angle_alpha   90.00
_cell.angle_beta   90.00
_cell.angle_gamma   90.00
#
_symmetry.space_group_name_H-M   'P 1'
#
loop_
_entity.id
_entity.type
_entity.pdbx_description
1 polymer ?
#
loop_
_entity_poly.entity_id
_entity_poly.type
_entity_poly.pdbx_seq_one_letter_code
_entity_poly.pdbx_strand_id
1 'polypeptide(L)'
;MVTEAMPSVRSASVGVWVDVGSRDEGRSVAGAAHFLEHLLFKSTPTRSAADIAQSIDAVGGELNAFTAREQTCYYAHVLDSDLELAIDLVADVVLRGRCASDDVEVERDVVLEEIAMRDDDPEDLLGEAFLGALFGDHPIGRSVLGSSESISAMTRAQLHSFHVRRYRPERMVLAVAGNIEHDRVVRLARKHFKSHLDSSVRTVAPRKGSGRVAAKPGLELVSRDGEQVHLSLGVRTPGRGWQHRWALSVLNSALGGGLSSRLFQEIREQRGLVYAVYSTVDTFSDTGALSVYAGCSPERFDEVTKVTSQVLGSVVEDGFXXXXXXXRGLVYAVYSTVDTFSDTGALSVYAGCSPERFDEVTKVTSQVLGSVVEDGFTPAEIDRAKGALSGGLVLGLEDSASRMNRLGRSELNNGKHRTISATLDRIDAVTADEVNAIARQLLGGPAGAAVVGPYRSKRTLPRTLRTMIESTS
;
A
#
# COMPACT_ATOMS: atom_id res chain seq x y z
N MET A 1 12.98 0.13 -20.52
CA MET A 1 14.01 0.73 -19.67
C MET A 1 13.79 2.22 -19.60
N VAL A 2 13.92 2.81 -18.42
CA VAL A 2 13.71 4.24 -18.17
C VAL A 2 14.83 4.77 -17.26
N THR A 3 15.28 5.99 -17.49
CA THR A 3 16.36 6.60 -16.69
C THR A 3 16.07 8.07 -16.38
N GLU A 4 16.60 8.54 -15.25
CA GLU A 4 16.58 9.96 -14.87
C GLU A 4 17.93 10.38 -14.32
N ALA A 5 18.61 11.31 -15.01
CA ALA A 5 19.91 11.81 -14.58
C ALA A 5 19.74 12.86 -13.48
N MET A 6 20.49 12.70 -12.39
CA MET A 6 20.55 13.62 -11.24
C MET A 6 22.01 13.98 -10.98
N PRO A 7 22.58 14.94 -11.71
CA PRO A 7 24.02 15.23 -11.61
C PRO A 7 24.44 15.88 -10.28
N SER A 8 23.50 16.28 -9.45
CA SER A 8 23.77 16.90 -8.15
C SER A 8 24.02 15.87 -7.03
N VAL A 9 23.74 14.57 -7.27
CA VAL A 9 23.96 13.53 -6.25
C VAL A 9 25.18 12.67 -6.62
N ARG A 10 25.66 11.87 -5.66
CA ARG A 10 26.78 10.92 -5.87
C ARG A 10 26.30 9.47 -5.76
N SER A 11 24.99 9.25 -5.87
CA SER A 11 24.37 7.93 -5.79
C SER A 11 23.72 7.54 -7.11
N ALA A 12 23.47 6.24 -7.26
CA ALA A 12 22.68 5.67 -8.35
C ALA A 12 21.76 4.58 -7.75
N SER A 13 20.49 4.65 -8.08
CA SER A 13 19.50 3.63 -7.71
C SER A 13 19.03 2.89 -8.96
N VAL A 14 19.07 1.58 -8.88
CA VAL A 14 18.73 0.65 -9.98
C VAL A 14 17.59 -0.23 -9.49
N GLY A 15 16.49 -0.30 -10.23
CA GLY A 15 15.36 -1.18 -9.90
C GLY A 15 14.91 -1.99 -11.11
N VAL A 16 14.75 -3.30 -10.92
CA VAL A 16 14.06 -4.17 -11.89
C VAL A 16 12.65 -4.41 -11.37
N TRP A 17 11.70 -3.81 -12.04
CA TRP A 17 10.27 -3.85 -11.72
C TRP A 17 9.63 -4.96 -12.54
N VAL A 18 9.02 -5.93 -11.87
CA VAL A 18 8.36 -7.08 -12.50
C VAL A 18 6.85 -6.88 -12.40
N ASP A 19 6.14 -6.99 -13.53
CA ASP A 19 4.66 -6.85 -13.63
C ASP A 19 3.99 -8.14 -13.11
N VAL A 20 4.31 -8.50 -11.86
CA VAL A 20 3.82 -9.71 -11.17
C VAL A 20 3.80 -9.42 -9.67
N GLY A 21 2.69 -9.75 -9.00
CA GLY A 21 2.56 -9.67 -7.56
C GLY A 21 1.60 -10.74 -7.05
N SER A 22 1.19 -10.66 -5.79
CA SER A 22 0.32 -11.67 -5.18
C SER A 22 -1.03 -11.81 -5.91
N ARG A 23 -1.51 -10.75 -6.56
CA ARG A 23 -2.72 -10.77 -7.38
C ARG A 23 -2.65 -11.79 -8.52
N ASP A 24 -1.44 -12.11 -9.01
CA ASP A 24 -1.20 -13.02 -10.13
C ASP A 24 -1.22 -14.49 -9.74
N GLU A 25 -1.33 -14.77 -8.45
CA GLU A 25 -1.25 -16.11 -7.90
C GLU A 25 -2.62 -16.83 -7.94
N GLY A 26 -2.57 -18.13 -8.16
CA GLY A 26 -3.72 -19.00 -7.89
C GLY A 26 -3.75 -19.35 -6.39
N ARG A 27 -4.90 -19.76 -5.86
CA ARG A 27 -5.03 -20.12 -4.44
C ARG A 27 -4.00 -21.14 -3.97
N SER A 28 -3.67 -22.13 -4.80
CA SER A 28 -2.72 -23.20 -4.46
C SER A 28 -1.25 -22.74 -4.43
N VAL A 29 -0.96 -21.53 -4.88
CA VAL A 29 0.38 -20.94 -4.84
C VAL A 29 0.33 -19.51 -4.27
N ALA A 30 -0.62 -19.26 -3.37
CA ALA A 30 -0.71 -17.97 -2.70
C ALA A 30 0.55 -17.75 -1.86
N GLY A 31 1.21 -16.59 -2.02
CA GLY A 31 2.49 -16.27 -1.40
C GLY A 31 3.70 -16.59 -2.28
N ALA A 32 3.50 -17.13 -3.50
CA ALA A 32 4.63 -17.52 -4.36
C ALA A 32 5.52 -16.35 -4.78
N ALA A 33 4.94 -15.18 -5.02
CA ALA A 33 5.71 -14.01 -5.43
C ALA A 33 6.65 -13.54 -4.30
N HIS A 34 6.14 -13.52 -3.09
CA HIS A 34 6.91 -13.18 -1.89
C HIS A 34 7.95 -14.25 -1.57
N PHE A 35 7.57 -15.52 -1.60
CA PHE A 35 8.52 -16.62 -1.37
C PHE A 35 9.68 -16.57 -2.40
N LEU A 36 9.38 -16.25 -3.67
CA LEU A 36 10.42 -16.06 -4.68
C LEU A 36 11.33 -14.87 -4.37
N GLU A 37 10.78 -13.81 -3.80
CA GLU A 37 11.58 -12.65 -3.39
C GLU A 37 12.76 -13.12 -2.52
N HIS A 38 12.50 -13.95 -1.49
CA HIS A 38 13.53 -14.53 -0.62
C HIS A 38 14.49 -15.44 -1.41
N LEU A 39 13.93 -16.38 -2.16
CA LEU A 39 14.71 -17.42 -2.84
C LEU A 39 15.72 -16.88 -3.85
N LEU A 40 15.37 -15.80 -4.56
CA LEU A 40 16.24 -15.31 -5.63
C LEU A 40 17.55 -14.72 -5.08
N PHE A 41 17.61 -14.33 -3.81
CA PHE A 41 18.84 -13.86 -3.16
C PHE A 41 19.72 -14.99 -2.61
N LYS A 42 19.24 -16.24 -2.59
CA LYS A 42 20.01 -17.34 -1.97
C LYS A 42 21.14 -17.84 -2.84
N SER A 43 20.90 -17.98 -4.16
CA SER A 43 21.97 -18.42 -5.06
C SER A 43 21.65 -18.14 -6.54
N THR A 44 22.70 -17.93 -7.32
CA THR A 44 22.67 -17.87 -8.78
C THR A 44 23.68 -18.91 -9.31
N PRO A 45 23.80 -19.11 -10.62
CA PRO A 45 24.84 -19.99 -11.16
C PRO A 45 26.27 -19.54 -10.85
N THR A 46 26.46 -18.26 -10.49
CA THR A 46 27.79 -17.66 -10.32
C THR A 46 28.06 -17.11 -8.91
N ARG A 47 27.03 -17.04 -8.07
CA ARG A 47 27.14 -16.43 -6.72
C ARG A 47 26.32 -17.20 -5.71
N SER A 48 26.88 -17.37 -4.52
CA SER A 48 26.13 -17.79 -3.32
C SER A 48 25.47 -16.55 -2.67
N ALA A 49 24.63 -16.75 -1.67
CA ALA A 49 24.05 -15.66 -0.86
C ALA A 49 25.14 -14.80 -0.22
N ALA A 50 26.20 -15.46 0.29
CA ALA A 50 27.32 -14.75 0.90
C ALA A 50 28.08 -13.89 -0.14
N ASP A 51 28.27 -14.40 -1.36
CA ASP A 51 28.93 -13.62 -2.43
C ASP A 51 28.10 -12.39 -2.81
N ILE A 52 26.76 -12.55 -2.88
CA ILE A 52 25.83 -11.44 -3.19
C ILE A 52 25.95 -10.38 -2.10
N ALA A 53 25.81 -10.78 -0.83
CA ALA A 53 25.87 -9.86 0.32
C ALA A 53 27.23 -9.16 0.39
N GLN A 54 28.34 -9.91 0.30
CA GLN A 54 29.69 -9.34 0.35
C GLN A 54 29.95 -8.36 -0.79
N SER A 55 29.40 -8.63 -1.99
CA SER A 55 29.61 -7.75 -3.14
C SER A 55 28.98 -6.37 -2.92
N ILE A 56 27.80 -6.30 -2.34
CA ILE A 56 27.11 -5.03 -2.09
C ILE A 56 27.67 -4.32 -0.84
N ASP A 57 28.00 -5.09 0.20
CA ASP A 57 28.59 -4.54 1.43
C ASP A 57 29.95 -3.91 1.16
N ALA A 58 30.75 -4.52 0.27
CA ALA A 58 32.10 -4.03 -0.08
C ALA A 58 32.08 -2.61 -0.65
N VAL A 59 30.96 -2.17 -1.24
CA VAL A 59 30.82 -0.82 -1.80
C VAL A 59 29.92 0.07 -0.94
N GLY A 60 29.51 -0.42 0.25
CA GLY A 60 28.63 0.33 1.15
C GLY A 60 27.25 0.58 0.56
N GLY A 61 26.79 -0.32 -0.31
CA GLY A 61 25.51 -0.20 -0.99
C GLY A 61 24.39 -0.96 -0.27
N GLU A 62 23.19 -0.84 -0.81
CA GLU A 62 22.02 -1.60 -0.40
C GLU A 62 21.53 -2.42 -1.59
N LEU A 63 21.15 -3.68 -1.35
CA LEU A 63 20.47 -4.54 -2.33
C LEU A 63 19.28 -5.17 -1.62
N ASN A 64 18.09 -4.98 -2.15
CA ASN A 64 16.87 -5.41 -1.46
C ASN A 64 15.74 -5.63 -2.48
N ALA A 65 14.56 -6.05 -2.00
CA ALA A 65 13.38 -6.21 -2.83
C ALA A 65 12.11 -5.95 -2.01
N PHE A 66 11.00 -5.82 -2.71
CA PHE A 66 9.68 -5.86 -2.07
C PHE A 66 8.65 -6.44 -3.04
N THR A 67 7.70 -7.18 -2.49
CA THR A 67 6.55 -7.74 -3.22
C THR A 67 5.28 -7.01 -2.79
N ALA A 68 4.54 -6.54 -3.79
CA ALA A 68 3.23 -5.92 -3.59
C ALA A 68 2.16 -6.76 -4.29
N ARG A 69 0.92 -6.32 -4.23
CA ARG A 69 -0.19 -7.06 -4.84
C ARG A 69 -0.10 -7.15 -6.36
N GLU A 70 0.42 -6.12 -7.04
CA GLU A 70 0.45 -6.09 -8.51
C GLU A 70 1.86 -6.06 -9.12
N GLN A 71 2.90 -5.98 -8.31
CA GLN A 71 4.28 -5.83 -8.79
C GLN A 71 5.28 -6.28 -7.74
N THR A 72 6.47 -6.69 -8.22
CA THR A 72 7.63 -6.96 -7.36
C THR A 72 8.78 -6.11 -7.87
N CYS A 73 9.59 -5.57 -6.99
CA CYS A 73 10.76 -4.78 -7.35
C CYS A 73 12.00 -5.31 -6.65
N TYR A 74 13.06 -5.54 -7.41
CA TYR A 74 14.41 -5.86 -6.90
C TYR A 74 15.27 -4.65 -7.19
N TYR A 75 15.93 -4.10 -6.18
CA TYR A 75 16.64 -2.84 -6.35
C TYR A 75 17.97 -2.81 -5.62
N ALA A 76 18.85 -1.95 -6.11
CA ALA A 76 20.10 -1.63 -5.44
C ALA A 76 20.28 -0.11 -5.38
N HIS A 77 20.92 0.35 -4.30
CA HIS A 77 21.29 1.75 -4.10
C HIS A 77 22.79 1.78 -3.81
N VAL A 78 23.55 2.48 -4.64
CA VAL A 78 25.02 2.47 -4.58
C VAL A 78 25.60 3.85 -4.90
N LEU A 79 26.92 4.01 -4.78
CA LEU A 79 27.60 5.17 -5.35
C LEU A 79 27.58 5.11 -6.90
N ASP A 80 27.61 6.25 -7.54
CA ASP A 80 27.61 6.36 -9.02
C ASP A 80 28.75 5.59 -9.69
N SER A 81 29.91 5.44 -9.00
CA SER A 81 31.03 4.62 -9.45
C SER A 81 30.67 3.14 -9.60
N ASP A 82 29.74 2.64 -8.77
CA ASP A 82 29.42 1.22 -8.64
C ASP A 82 28.14 0.81 -9.38
N LEU A 83 27.65 1.68 -10.26
CA LEU A 83 26.47 1.46 -11.10
C LEU A 83 26.50 0.12 -11.84
N GLU A 84 27.67 -0.28 -12.39
CA GLU A 84 27.78 -1.54 -13.15
C GLU A 84 27.56 -2.75 -12.24
N LEU A 85 28.14 -2.71 -11.03
CA LEU A 85 27.96 -3.76 -10.03
C LEU A 85 26.47 -3.88 -9.66
N ALA A 86 25.79 -2.75 -9.41
CA ALA A 86 24.38 -2.74 -9.06
C ALA A 86 23.51 -3.37 -10.16
N ILE A 87 23.73 -3.00 -11.43
CA ILE A 87 22.99 -3.56 -12.57
C ILE A 87 23.28 -5.06 -12.71
N ASP A 88 24.54 -5.49 -12.54
CA ASP A 88 24.92 -6.90 -12.62
C ASP A 88 24.25 -7.72 -11.52
N LEU A 89 24.31 -7.25 -10.26
CA LEU A 89 23.74 -7.97 -9.12
C LEU A 89 22.21 -8.10 -9.26
N VAL A 90 21.51 -7.00 -9.54
CA VAL A 90 20.04 -7.05 -9.69
C VAL A 90 19.65 -7.95 -10.87
N ALA A 91 20.37 -7.87 -12.00
CA ALA A 91 20.10 -8.73 -13.16
C ALA A 91 20.36 -10.20 -12.82
N ASP A 92 21.45 -10.49 -12.11
CA ASP A 92 21.82 -11.87 -11.72
C ASP A 92 20.72 -12.48 -10.82
N VAL A 93 20.34 -11.76 -9.76
CA VAL A 93 19.33 -12.20 -8.82
C VAL A 93 17.99 -12.46 -9.54
N VAL A 94 17.51 -11.49 -10.30
CA VAL A 94 16.14 -11.57 -10.91
C VAL A 94 16.06 -12.61 -12.03
N LEU A 95 17.09 -12.68 -12.89
CA LEU A 95 17.03 -13.51 -14.11
C LEU A 95 17.60 -14.91 -13.91
N ARG A 96 18.56 -15.05 -12.99
CA ARG A 96 19.32 -16.29 -12.82
C ARG A 96 19.20 -16.88 -11.42
N GLY A 97 18.46 -16.24 -10.52
CA GLY A 97 18.21 -16.77 -9.17
C GLY A 97 17.67 -18.19 -9.21
N ARG A 98 18.22 -19.04 -8.36
CA ARG A 98 17.88 -20.48 -8.32
C ARG A 98 16.84 -20.74 -7.23
N CYS A 99 15.96 -21.69 -7.51
CA CYS A 99 15.09 -22.26 -6.47
C CYS A 99 15.71 -23.63 -6.11
N ALA A 100 16.84 -23.64 -5.40
CA ALA A 100 17.46 -24.89 -5.00
C ALA A 100 16.62 -25.56 -3.90
N SER A 101 16.58 -26.88 -3.85
CA SER A 101 15.70 -27.61 -2.92
C SER A 101 15.97 -27.24 -1.47
N ASP A 102 17.25 -27.19 -1.10
CA ASP A 102 17.65 -26.89 0.29
C ASP A 102 17.29 -25.45 0.68
N ASP A 103 17.48 -24.49 -0.26
CA ASP A 103 17.10 -23.09 -0.04
C ASP A 103 15.59 -22.96 0.16
N VAL A 104 14.80 -23.72 -0.60
CA VAL A 104 13.32 -23.69 -0.49
C VAL A 104 12.88 -24.11 0.90
N GLU A 105 13.48 -25.16 1.47
CA GLU A 105 13.07 -25.61 2.81
C GLU A 105 13.50 -24.61 3.90
N VAL A 106 14.70 -24.05 3.79
CA VAL A 106 15.17 -23.03 4.76
C VAL A 106 14.28 -21.77 4.68
N GLU A 107 14.01 -21.27 3.48
CA GLU A 107 13.22 -20.04 3.32
C GLU A 107 11.73 -20.27 3.60
N ARG A 108 11.23 -21.49 3.47
CA ARG A 108 9.87 -21.84 3.89
C ARG A 108 9.67 -21.53 5.39
N ASP A 109 10.64 -21.94 6.22
CA ASP A 109 10.57 -21.68 7.66
C ASP A 109 10.61 -20.18 7.94
N VAL A 110 11.44 -19.43 7.21
CA VAL A 110 11.51 -17.96 7.34
C VAL A 110 10.16 -17.31 6.98
N VAL A 111 9.56 -17.69 5.86
CA VAL A 111 8.27 -17.13 5.43
C VAL A 111 7.15 -17.50 6.41
N LEU A 112 7.18 -18.73 6.99
CA LEU A 112 6.21 -19.12 8.01
C LEU A 112 6.38 -18.30 9.29
N GLU A 113 7.62 -17.97 9.67
CA GLU A 113 7.90 -17.08 10.80
C GLU A 113 7.39 -15.66 10.52
N GLU A 114 7.56 -15.13 9.30
CA GLU A 114 7.03 -13.82 8.94
C GLU A 114 5.48 -13.80 8.98
N ILE A 115 4.84 -14.89 8.57
CA ILE A 115 3.39 -15.02 8.71
C ILE A 115 3.00 -14.96 10.20
N ALA A 116 3.75 -15.64 11.06
CA ALA A 116 3.51 -15.60 12.52
C ALA A 116 3.73 -14.18 13.06
N MET A 117 4.79 -13.49 12.63
CA MET A 117 5.08 -12.11 13.03
C MET A 117 3.95 -11.16 12.58
N ARG A 118 3.46 -11.28 11.32
CA ARG A 118 2.32 -10.53 10.83
C ARG A 118 1.07 -10.82 11.68
N ASP A 119 0.82 -12.09 12.00
CA ASP A 119 -0.33 -12.49 12.82
C ASP A 119 -0.21 -11.97 14.25
N ASP A 120 1.01 -11.66 14.70
CA ASP A 120 1.27 -11.05 16.00
C ASP A 120 1.14 -9.53 16.00
N ASP A 121 1.19 -8.88 14.86
CA ASP A 121 1.00 -7.43 14.77
C ASP A 121 -0.48 -7.09 14.47
N PRO A 122 -1.18 -6.43 15.40
CA PRO A 122 -2.61 -6.13 15.19
C PRO A 122 -2.90 -5.20 14.01
N GLU A 123 -1.99 -4.29 13.65
CA GLU A 123 -2.18 -3.37 12.51
C GLU A 123 -2.06 -4.11 11.18
N ASP A 124 -1.03 -4.95 11.04
CA ASP A 124 -0.83 -5.76 9.83
C ASP A 124 -2.00 -6.74 9.64
N LEU A 125 -2.37 -7.43 10.71
CA LEU A 125 -3.49 -8.37 10.71
C LEU A 125 -4.81 -7.67 10.34
N LEU A 126 -5.03 -6.45 10.87
CA LEU A 126 -6.20 -5.64 10.56
C LEU A 126 -6.22 -5.24 9.08
N GLY A 127 -5.09 -4.84 8.52
CA GLY A 127 -4.98 -4.47 7.11
C GLY A 127 -5.39 -5.61 6.19
N GLU A 128 -4.90 -6.81 6.47
CA GLU A 128 -5.27 -8.01 5.69
C GLU A 128 -6.76 -8.35 5.85
N ALA A 129 -7.29 -8.33 7.07
CA ALA A 129 -8.71 -8.59 7.34
C ALA A 129 -9.60 -7.56 6.65
N PHE A 130 -9.18 -6.30 6.63
CA PHE A 130 -9.93 -5.22 5.99
C PHE A 130 -10.04 -5.42 4.47
N LEU A 131 -8.93 -5.75 3.81
CA LEU A 131 -8.97 -6.03 2.37
C LEU A 131 -9.82 -7.29 2.08
N GLY A 132 -9.76 -8.28 2.95
CA GLY A 132 -10.66 -9.44 2.90
C GLY A 132 -12.13 -9.02 3.01
N ALA A 133 -12.45 -8.12 3.95
CA ALA A 133 -13.81 -7.61 4.14
C ALA A 133 -14.31 -6.83 2.92
N LEU A 134 -13.41 -6.05 2.28
CA LEU A 134 -13.80 -5.28 1.09
C LEU A 134 -13.90 -6.14 -0.18
N PHE A 135 -12.94 -7.04 -0.40
CA PHE A 135 -12.78 -7.70 -1.70
C PHE A 135 -13.16 -9.18 -1.71
N GLY A 136 -13.38 -9.78 -0.54
CA GLY A 136 -13.74 -11.19 -0.42
C GLY A 136 -12.70 -12.09 -1.10
N ASP A 137 -13.16 -13.03 -1.90
CA ASP A 137 -12.32 -13.99 -2.62
C ASP A 137 -11.51 -13.40 -3.79
N HIS A 138 -11.68 -12.12 -4.08
CA HIS A 138 -10.90 -11.47 -5.15
C HIS A 138 -9.40 -11.54 -4.80
N PRO A 139 -8.51 -11.77 -5.77
CA PRO A 139 -7.06 -11.89 -5.46
C PRO A 139 -6.46 -10.71 -4.68
N ILE A 140 -6.99 -9.50 -4.84
CA ILE A 140 -6.55 -8.32 -4.08
C ILE A 140 -6.86 -8.45 -2.58
N GLY A 141 -7.92 -9.18 -2.21
CA GLY A 141 -8.28 -9.40 -0.81
C GLY A 141 -7.41 -10.43 -0.10
N ARG A 142 -6.46 -11.05 -0.80
CA ARG A 142 -5.58 -12.08 -0.21
C ARG A 142 -4.26 -11.50 0.24
N SER A 143 -3.67 -12.11 1.27
CA SER A 143 -2.36 -11.71 1.79
C SER A 143 -1.26 -11.85 0.73
N VAL A 144 -0.32 -10.93 0.76
CA VAL A 144 0.91 -11.00 -0.05
C VAL A 144 1.80 -12.16 0.42
N LEU A 145 1.83 -12.42 1.72
CA LEU A 145 2.60 -13.53 2.31
C LEU A 145 2.00 -14.91 2.02
N GLY A 146 0.75 -14.95 1.54
CA GLY A 146 0.00 -16.20 1.44
C GLY A 146 -0.58 -16.62 2.78
N SER A 147 -0.72 -17.93 2.99
CA SER A 147 -1.16 -18.51 4.26
C SER A 147 -0.19 -19.63 4.66
N SER A 148 -0.20 -19.98 5.96
CA SER A 148 0.64 -21.10 6.46
C SER A 148 0.40 -22.37 5.68
N GLU A 149 -0.87 -22.65 5.29
CA GLU A 149 -1.23 -23.84 4.50
C GLU A 149 -0.65 -23.78 3.09
N SER A 150 -0.75 -22.62 2.41
CA SER A 150 -0.25 -22.50 1.02
C SER A 150 1.27 -22.56 0.98
N ILE A 151 1.94 -21.91 1.93
CA ILE A 151 3.42 -21.90 2.02
C ILE A 151 3.94 -23.30 2.37
N SER A 152 3.34 -23.98 3.36
CA SER A 152 3.74 -25.35 3.74
C SER A 152 3.57 -26.37 2.61
N ALA A 153 2.51 -26.21 1.79
CA ALA A 153 2.21 -27.14 0.69
C ALA A 153 2.95 -26.79 -0.61
N MET A 154 3.55 -25.60 -0.70
CA MET A 154 4.15 -25.11 -1.96
C MET A 154 5.43 -25.86 -2.30
N THR A 155 5.46 -26.48 -3.49
CA THR A 155 6.62 -27.27 -3.91
C THR A 155 7.63 -26.38 -4.66
N ARG A 156 8.89 -26.82 -4.62
CA ARG A 156 9.98 -26.24 -5.44
C ARG A 156 9.57 -26.13 -6.92
N ALA A 157 8.92 -27.18 -7.46
CA ALA A 157 8.51 -27.20 -8.89
C ALA A 157 7.49 -26.09 -9.20
N GLN A 158 6.58 -25.78 -8.27
CA GLN A 158 5.62 -24.69 -8.42
C GLN A 158 6.33 -23.33 -8.42
N LEU A 159 7.24 -23.11 -7.47
CA LEU A 159 8.03 -21.87 -7.37
C LEU A 159 8.88 -21.65 -8.62
N HIS A 160 9.64 -22.66 -9.04
CA HIS A 160 10.45 -22.60 -10.25
C HIS A 160 9.60 -22.32 -11.48
N SER A 161 8.46 -23.00 -11.62
CA SER A 161 7.53 -22.79 -12.74
C SER A 161 6.95 -21.36 -12.73
N PHE A 162 6.64 -20.82 -11.53
CA PHE A 162 6.13 -19.45 -11.39
C PHE A 162 7.21 -18.45 -11.86
N HIS A 163 8.44 -18.60 -11.37
CA HIS A 163 9.59 -17.77 -11.77
C HIS A 163 9.80 -17.79 -13.29
N VAL A 164 10.05 -18.96 -13.87
CA VAL A 164 10.41 -19.11 -15.29
C VAL A 164 9.31 -18.55 -16.23
N ARG A 165 8.04 -18.69 -15.85
CA ARG A 165 6.94 -18.26 -16.73
C ARG A 165 6.52 -16.82 -16.55
N ARG A 166 6.82 -16.19 -15.40
CA ARG A 166 6.33 -14.84 -15.10
C ARG A 166 7.43 -13.79 -15.05
N TYR A 167 8.64 -14.18 -14.64
CA TYR A 167 9.77 -13.25 -14.52
C TYR A 167 10.50 -13.17 -15.85
N ARG A 168 9.86 -12.47 -16.79
CA ARG A 168 10.33 -12.38 -18.18
C ARG A 168 10.70 -10.94 -18.51
N PRO A 169 11.83 -10.69 -19.21
CA PRO A 169 12.26 -9.32 -19.54
C PRO A 169 11.18 -8.49 -20.25
N GLU A 170 10.32 -9.11 -21.06
CA GLU A 170 9.21 -8.41 -21.72
C GLU A 170 8.10 -7.97 -20.73
N ARG A 171 8.19 -8.40 -19.47
CA ARG A 171 7.31 -8.01 -18.37
C ARG A 171 8.06 -7.24 -17.29
N MET A 172 9.24 -6.74 -17.64
CA MET A 172 10.10 -6.03 -16.68
C MET A 172 10.40 -4.62 -17.16
N VAL A 173 10.60 -3.75 -16.20
CA VAL A 173 11.12 -2.40 -16.43
C VAL A 173 12.40 -2.25 -15.63
N LEU A 174 13.49 -1.96 -16.32
CA LEU A 174 14.71 -1.51 -15.66
C LEU A 174 14.61 0.01 -15.52
N ALA A 175 14.54 0.49 -14.28
CA ALA A 175 14.49 1.91 -13.93
C ALA A 175 15.79 2.29 -13.23
N VAL A 176 16.42 3.39 -13.67
CA VAL A 176 17.67 3.85 -13.05
C VAL A 176 17.62 5.36 -12.86
N ALA A 177 17.94 5.83 -11.66
CA ALA A 177 18.00 7.26 -11.37
C ALA A 177 19.26 7.57 -10.54
N GLY A 178 19.79 8.76 -10.70
CA GLY A 178 20.98 9.18 -9.96
C GLY A 178 21.99 9.88 -10.85
N ASN A 179 23.24 9.93 -10.43
CA ASN A 179 24.33 10.49 -11.22
C ASN A 179 24.77 9.50 -12.31
N ILE A 180 23.98 9.46 -13.39
CA ILE A 180 24.12 8.45 -14.45
C ILE A 180 24.07 9.10 -15.83
N GLU A 181 24.65 8.39 -16.81
CA GLU A 181 24.51 8.71 -18.23
C GLU A 181 23.65 7.65 -18.90
N HIS A 182 22.59 8.06 -19.61
CA HIS A 182 21.65 7.16 -20.27
C HIS A 182 22.34 6.09 -21.13
N ASP A 183 23.27 6.52 -21.99
CA ASP A 183 23.96 5.61 -22.90
C ASP A 183 24.83 4.58 -22.17
N ARG A 184 25.41 4.96 -21.03
CA ARG A 184 26.13 4.01 -20.17
C ARG A 184 25.16 2.95 -19.63
N VAL A 185 24.01 3.37 -19.12
CA VAL A 185 22.98 2.45 -18.63
C VAL A 185 22.52 1.50 -19.75
N VAL A 186 22.29 2.03 -20.97
CA VAL A 186 21.88 1.20 -22.14
C VAL A 186 22.93 0.11 -22.42
N ARG A 187 24.21 0.46 -22.42
CA ARG A 187 25.29 -0.52 -22.66
C ARG A 187 25.31 -1.61 -21.57
N LEU A 188 25.18 -1.19 -20.30
CA LEU A 188 25.16 -2.14 -19.17
C LEU A 188 23.92 -3.04 -19.21
N ALA A 189 22.74 -2.46 -19.49
CA ALA A 189 21.52 -3.23 -19.63
C ALA A 189 21.65 -4.29 -20.73
N ARG A 190 22.17 -3.92 -21.88
CA ARG A 190 22.42 -4.87 -22.98
C ARG A 190 23.40 -5.99 -22.57
N LYS A 191 24.45 -5.63 -21.83
CA LYS A 191 25.45 -6.61 -21.36
C LYS A 191 24.82 -7.68 -20.45
N HIS A 192 23.97 -7.26 -19.50
CA HIS A 192 23.46 -8.15 -18.44
C HIS A 192 22.10 -8.80 -18.74
N PHE A 193 21.25 -8.21 -19.60
CA PHE A 193 19.91 -8.71 -19.88
C PHE A 193 19.76 -9.42 -21.25
N LYS A 194 20.64 -9.17 -22.23
CA LYS A 194 20.48 -9.62 -23.62
C LYS A 194 20.24 -11.13 -23.75
N SER A 195 20.99 -11.94 -23.03
CA SER A 195 20.88 -13.41 -23.10
C SER A 195 19.50 -13.95 -22.69
N HIS A 196 18.69 -13.12 -22.04
CA HIS A 196 17.35 -13.52 -21.55
C HIS A 196 16.22 -12.96 -22.42
N LEU A 197 16.53 -12.12 -23.43
CA LEU A 197 15.51 -11.51 -24.30
C LEU A 197 14.98 -12.48 -25.36
N ASP A 198 15.76 -13.49 -25.74
CA ASP A 198 15.46 -14.42 -26.84
C ASP A 198 14.94 -15.77 -26.33
N SER A 199 13.95 -15.77 -25.44
CA SER A 199 13.44 -17.02 -24.89
C SER A 199 12.22 -17.52 -25.65
N SER A 200 12.17 -18.82 -25.89
CA SER A 200 11.00 -19.51 -26.48
C SER A 200 9.90 -19.79 -25.43
N VAL A 201 10.16 -19.52 -24.16
CA VAL A 201 9.18 -19.77 -23.10
C VAL A 201 8.01 -18.78 -23.23
N ARG A 202 6.80 -19.31 -23.31
CA ARG A 202 5.59 -18.49 -23.41
C ARG A 202 5.37 -17.72 -22.10
N THR A 203 5.31 -16.41 -22.20
CA THR A 203 5.02 -15.52 -21.08
C THR A 203 3.57 -15.66 -20.63
N VAL A 204 3.34 -15.77 -19.34
CA VAL A 204 1.98 -15.73 -18.76
C VAL A 204 1.66 -14.27 -18.44
N ALA A 205 0.59 -13.76 -19.04
CA ALA A 205 0.15 -12.38 -18.78
C ALA A 205 -0.27 -12.21 -17.32
N PRO A 206 -0.06 -11.01 -16.73
CA PRO A 206 -0.60 -10.71 -15.41
C PRO A 206 -2.11 -10.92 -15.37
N ARG A 207 -2.62 -11.32 -14.22
CA ARG A 207 -4.06 -11.45 -14.01
C ARG A 207 -4.66 -10.05 -13.83
N LYS A 208 -4.90 -9.38 -14.91
CA LYS A 208 -5.74 -8.19 -14.89
C LYS A 208 -7.14 -8.69 -14.60
N GLY A 209 -7.65 -8.38 -13.46
CA GLY A 209 -9.00 -8.75 -13.06
C GLY A 209 -10.01 -8.15 -14.02
N SER A 210 -11.24 -8.64 -13.94
CA SER A 210 -12.35 -8.12 -14.74
C SER A 210 -12.87 -6.78 -14.22
N GLY A 211 -12.25 -6.20 -13.22
CA GLY A 211 -12.69 -4.99 -12.55
C GLY A 211 -13.94 -5.19 -11.69
N ARG A 212 -14.58 -6.36 -11.80
CA ARG A 212 -15.82 -6.63 -11.07
C ARG A 212 -15.55 -7.49 -9.84
N VAL A 213 -15.57 -6.84 -8.67
CA VAL A 213 -15.53 -7.54 -7.40
C VAL A 213 -16.97 -7.98 -7.07
N ALA A 214 -17.23 -9.28 -7.13
CA ALA A 214 -18.57 -9.83 -6.93
C ALA A 214 -19.03 -9.76 -5.46
N ALA A 215 -18.10 -9.86 -4.52
CA ALA A 215 -18.41 -9.80 -3.10
C ALA A 215 -18.94 -8.42 -2.73
N LYS A 216 -19.95 -8.36 -1.86
CA LYS A 216 -20.33 -7.13 -1.19
C LYS A 216 -19.31 -6.85 -0.09
N PRO A 217 -18.96 -5.57 0.19
CA PRO A 217 -18.17 -5.26 1.37
C PRO A 217 -18.87 -5.79 2.63
N GLY A 218 -18.09 -6.19 3.61
CA GLY A 218 -18.62 -6.82 4.81
C GLY A 218 -17.89 -6.41 6.07
N LEU A 219 -18.19 -7.08 7.16
CA LEU A 219 -17.57 -6.87 8.46
C LEU A 219 -16.76 -8.12 8.82
N GLU A 220 -15.47 -7.94 9.07
CA GLU A 220 -14.59 -9.01 9.55
C GLU A 220 -14.18 -8.75 11.00
N LEU A 221 -14.06 -9.84 11.78
CA LEU A 221 -13.62 -9.77 13.17
C LEU A 221 -12.50 -10.79 13.35
N VAL A 222 -11.35 -10.32 13.78
CA VAL A 222 -10.26 -11.17 14.26
C VAL A 222 -10.27 -11.07 15.78
N SER A 223 -10.70 -12.16 16.43
CA SER A 223 -10.78 -12.24 17.89
C SER A 223 -9.37 -12.41 18.46
N ARG A 224 -8.94 -11.46 19.28
CA ARG A 224 -7.61 -11.48 19.87
C ARG A 224 -7.63 -10.75 21.21
N ASP A 225 -7.11 -11.41 22.23
CA ASP A 225 -7.00 -10.79 23.55
C ASP A 225 -5.91 -9.70 23.51
N GLY A 226 -6.19 -8.54 24.06
CA GLY A 226 -5.29 -7.40 24.07
C GLY A 226 -5.86 -6.19 24.77
N GLU A 227 -5.01 -5.23 25.03
CA GLU A 227 -5.39 -3.97 25.70
C GLU A 227 -5.97 -2.93 24.72
N GLN A 228 -5.93 -3.21 23.41
CA GLN A 228 -6.40 -2.29 22.39
C GLN A 228 -7.40 -2.96 21.46
N VAL A 229 -8.24 -2.13 20.84
CA VAL A 229 -9.08 -2.51 19.70
C VAL A 229 -8.63 -1.69 18.51
N HIS A 230 -8.44 -2.37 17.40
CA HIS A 230 -8.05 -1.75 16.13
C HIS A 230 -9.21 -1.86 15.16
N LEU A 231 -9.57 -0.75 14.53
CA LEU A 231 -10.65 -0.67 13.56
C LEU A 231 -10.12 -0.12 12.24
N SER A 232 -10.45 -0.79 11.14
CA SER A 232 -10.31 -0.24 9.80
C SER A 232 -11.70 -0.17 9.16
N LEU A 233 -12.05 0.99 8.64
CA LEU A 233 -13.37 1.25 8.04
C LEU A 233 -13.15 1.96 6.71
N GLY A 234 -13.88 1.59 5.66
CA GLY A 234 -13.72 2.28 4.39
C GLY A 234 -14.56 1.75 3.26
N VAL A 235 -14.32 2.29 2.08
CA VAL A 235 -15.10 2.03 0.86
C VAL A 235 -14.16 1.68 -0.30
N ARG A 236 -14.70 0.97 -1.28
CA ARG A 236 -13.98 0.75 -2.55
C ARG A 236 -13.94 2.03 -3.36
N THR A 237 -12.84 2.22 -4.08
CA THR A 237 -12.70 3.36 -5.01
C THR A 237 -12.47 2.83 -6.43
N PRO A 238 -12.71 3.67 -7.45
CA PRO A 238 -12.29 3.32 -8.82
C PRO A 238 -10.76 3.19 -8.90
N GLY A 239 -10.30 2.48 -9.92
CA GLY A 239 -8.89 2.21 -10.09
C GLY A 239 -8.03 3.40 -10.52
N ARG A 240 -6.73 3.14 -10.59
CA ARG A 240 -5.66 4.13 -10.87
C ARG A 240 -5.89 4.96 -12.15
N GLY A 241 -6.62 4.42 -13.13
CA GLY A 241 -6.99 5.12 -14.36
C GLY A 241 -8.06 6.19 -14.19
N TRP A 242 -8.69 6.28 -13.02
CA TRP A 242 -9.81 7.18 -12.78
C TRP A 242 -9.41 8.64 -13.01
N GLN A 243 -10.24 9.35 -13.75
CA GLN A 243 -9.94 10.75 -14.09
C GLN A 243 -9.84 11.65 -12.86
N HIS A 244 -10.58 11.34 -11.78
CA HIS A 244 -10.60 12.11 -10.54
C HIS A 244 -9.59 11.65 -9.48
N ARG A 245 -8.56 10.84 -9.86
CA ARG A 245 -7.57 10.34 -8.88
C ARG A 245 -6.80 11.46 -8.15
N TRP A 246 -6.59 12.61 -8.81
CA TRP A 246 -5.92 13.75 -8.16
C TRP A 246 -6.80 14.36 -7.08
N ALA A 247 -8.11 14.49 -7.37
CA ALA A 247 -9.08 14.91 -6.37
C ALA A 247 -9.18 13.92 -5.21
N LEU A 248 -9.07 12.62 -5.51
CA LEU A 248 -9.02 11.57 -4.47
C LEU A 248 -7.76 11.72 -3.59
N SER A 249 -6.61 12.05 -4.18
CA SER A 249 -5.40 12.31 -3.39
C SER A 249 -5.57 13.55 -2.49
N VAL A 250 -6.16 14.62 -3.02
CA VAL A 250 -6.46 15.84 -2.22
C VAL A 250 -7.48 15.51 -1.12
N LEU A 251 -8.53 14.75 -1.44
CA LEU A 251 -9.52 14.26 -0.46
C LEU A 251 -8.83 13.53 0.69
N ASN A 252 -7.97 12.55 0.36
CA ASN A 252 -7.25 11.77 1.37
C ASN A 252 -6.36 12.67 2.25
N SER A 253 -5.61 13.58 1.62
CA SER A 253 -4.73 14.51 2.34
C SER A 253 -5.52 15.41 3.31
N ALA A 254 -6.65 15.94 2.85
CA ALA A 254 -7.52 16.78 3.69
C ALA A 254 -8.20 15.99 4.81
N LEU A 255 -8.60 14.73 4.52
CA LEU A 255 -9.34 13.88 5.46
C LEU A 255 -8.44 13.35 6.59
N GLY A 256 -7.30 12.71 6.25
CA GLY A 256 -6.47 12.03 7.25
C GLY A 256 -4.97 11.96 6.87
N GLY A 257 -4.52 12.77 5.91
CA GLY A 257 -3.16 12.69 5.38
C GLY A 257 -2.10 13.50 6.11
N GLY A 258 -2.34 13.92 7.34
CA GLY A 258 -1.33 14.65 8.10
C GLY A 258 -1.89 15.38 9.31
N LEU A 259 -1.02 16.10 10.00
CA LEU A 259 -1.34 16.77 11.28
C LEU A 259 -2.48 17.81 11.16
N SER A 260 -2.65 18.43 10.01
CA SER A 260 -3.71 19.44 9.78
C SER A 260 -4.99 18.84 9.17
N SER A 261 -5.03 17.52 8.99
CA SER A 261 -6.18 16.83 8.40
C SER A 261 -7.36 16.81 9.40
N ARG A 262 -8.56 16.71 8.85
CA ARG A 262 -9.80 16.80 9.63
C ARG A 262 -9.87 15.70 10.71
N LEU A 263 -9.57 14.46 10.36
CA LEU A 263 -9.57 13.32 11.32
C LEU A 263 -8.55 13.54 12.44
N PHE A 264 -7.32 13.94 12.07
CA PHE A 264 -6.27 14.15 13.06
C PHE A 264 -6.67 15.26 14.03
N GLN A 265 -7.14 16.40 13.52
CA GLN A 265 -7.53 17.56 14.35
C GLN A 265 -8.70 17.21 15.28
N GLU A 266 -9.73 16.56 14.75
CA GLU A 266 -10.96 16.29 15.50
C GLU A 266 -10.84 15.14 16.51
N ILE A 267 -10.15 14.07 16.14
CA ILE A 267 -10.12 12.84 16.96
C ILE A 267 -8.91 12.86 17.92
N ARG A 268 -7.73 13.25 17.40
CA ARG A 268 -6.50 13.20 18.17
C ARG A 268 -6.23 14.50 18.90
N GLU A 269 -6.14 15.63 18.19
CA GLU A 269 -5.72 16.90 18.79
C GLU A 269 -6.78 17.47 19.75
N GLN A 270 -8.04 17.53 19.30
CA GLN A 270 -9.09 18.18 20.11
C GLN A 270 -9.62 17.28 21.24
N ARG A 271 -9.71 15.97 21.01
CA ARG A 271 -10.35 15.04 21.94
C ARG A 271 -9.41 14.04 22.61
N GLY A 272 -8.20 13.86 22.11
CA GLY A 272 -7.23 12.93 22.68
C GLY A 272 -7.75 11.49 22.76
N LEU A 273 -8.57 11.07 21.79
CA LEU A 273 -9.27 9.78 21.85
C LEU A 273 -8.43 8.61 21.35
N VAL A 274 -7.43 8.89 20.53
CA VAL A 274 -6.63 7.87 19.86
C VAL A 274 -5.14 8.18 19.94
N TYR A 275 -4.32 7.14 19.85
CA TYR A 275 -2.88 7.29 19.69
C TYR A 275 -2.54 7.68 18.27
N ALA A 276 -3.22 7.08 17.31
CA ALA A 276 -3.01 7.36 15.90
C ALA A 276 -4.35 7.36 15.15
N VAL A 277 -4.49 8.25 14.18
CA VAL A 277 -5.60 8.28 13.22
C VAL A 277 -5.09 8.78 11.90
N TYR A 278 -5.36 8.04 10.84
CA TYR A 278 -4.97 8.44 9.49
C TYR A 278 -5.93 7.86 8.44
N SER A 279 -5.89 8.42 7.26
CA SER A 279 -6.59 7.84 6.11
C SER A 279 -5.58 7.45 5.03
N THR A 280 -5.82 6.35 4.36
CA THR A 280 -4.99 5.87 3.24
C THR A 280 -5.85 5.56 2.02
N VAL A 281 -5.23 5.64 0.84
CA VAL A 281 -5.86 5.25 -0.42
C VAL A 281 -4.99 4.19 -1.07
N ASP A 282 -5.50 2.98 -1.17
CA ASP A 282 -4.89 1.91 -1.95
C ASP A 282 -5.51 1.89 -3.35
N THR A 283 -4.67 1.89 -4.39
CA THR A 283 -5.17 1.90 -5.77
C THR A 283 -4.61 0.73 -6.58
N PHE A 284 -5.51 -0.11 -7.09
CA PHE A 284 -5.19 -1.30 -7.89
C PHE A 284 -5.59 -1.11 -9.37
N SER A 285 -5.30 -2.09 -10.22
CA SER A 285 -5.55 -1.98 -11.67
C SER A 285 -7.03 -1.87 -12.07
N ASP A 286 -7.97 -2.35 -11.27
CA ASP A 286 -9.40 -2.40 -11.59
C ASP A 286 -10.35 -2.10 -10.43
N THR A 287 -9.89 -1.96 -9.20
CA THR A 287 -10.71 -1.67 -8.01
C THR A 287 -9.89 -0.92 -6.95
N GLY A 288 -10.50 -0.53 -5.84
CA GLY A 288 -9.81 0.14 -4.75
C GLY A 288 -10.60 0.16 -3.44
N ALA A 289 -9.99 0.70 -2.42
CA ALA A 289 -10.61 0.84 -1.11
C ALA A 289 -10.25 2.18 -0.46
N LEU A 290 -11.22 2.75 0.21
CA LEU A 290 -11.04 3.87 1.14
C LEU A 290 -11.33 3.32 2.53
N SER A 291 -10.42 3.41 3.46
CA SER A 291 -10.60 2.88 4.81
C SER A 291 -10.26 3.86 5.91
N VAL A 292 -10.89 3.65 7.05
CA VAL A 292 -10.61 4.34 8.31
C VAL A 292 -10.12 3.28 9.30
N TYR A 293 -8.96 3.49 9.86
CA TYR A 293 -8.42 2.67 10.94
C TYR A 293 -8.63 3.39 12.28
N ALA A 294 -9.03 2.65 13.30
CA ALA A 294 -9.06 3.13 14.68
C ALA A 294 -8.61 2.03 15.65
N GLY A 295 -7.57 2.32 16.41
CA GLY A 295 -7.10 1.46 17.51
C GLY A 295 -7.49 2.06 18.86
N CYS A 296 -8.16 1.28 19.72
CA CYS A 296 -8.65 1.74 21.01
C CYS A 296 -8.73 0.60 22.02
N SER A 297 -8.88 0.94 23.31
CA SER A 297 -9.06 -0.09 24.33
C SER A 297 -10.47 -0.71 24.27
N PRO A 298 -10.65 -2.00 24.63
CA PRO A 298 -11.94 -2.72 24.45
C PRO A 298 -13.16 -2.07 25.13
N GLU A 299 -12.95 -1.40 26.25
CA GLU A 299 -14.02 -0.74 27.03
C GLU A 299 -14.61 0.48 26.33
N ARG A 300 -13.89 1.06 25.36
CA ARG A 300 -14.33 2.22 24.58
C ARG A 300 -14.76 1.91 23.15
N PHE A 301 -14.70 0.64 22.75
CA PHE A 301 -15.06 0.23 21.39
C PHE A 301 -16.47 0.65 20.99
N ASP A 302 -17.46 0.55 21.90
CA ASP A 302 -18.83 0.98 21.67
C ASP A 302 -18.93 2.47 21.36
N GLU A 303 -18.13 3.27 22.04
CA GLU A 303 -18.12 4.71 21.84
C GLU A 303 -17.47 5.10 20.51
N VAL A 304 -16.34 4.50 20.17
CA VAL A 304 -15.64 4.69 18.89
C VAL A 304 -16.54 4.29 17.71
N THR A 305 -17.26 3.17 17.84
CA THR A 305 -18.16 2.68 16.79
C THR A 305 -19.37 3.60 16.59
N LYS A 306 -19.98 4.07 17.69
CA LYS A 306 -21.13 4.99 17.63
C LYS A 306 -20.76 6.32 16.96
N VAL A 307 -19.56 6.78 17.12
CA VAL A 307 -19.09 8.04 16.60
C VAL A 307 -18.58 7.92 15.17
N THR A 308 -17.97 6.81 14.78
CA THR A 308 -17.70 6.52 13.37
C THR A 308 -19.03 6.40 12.61
N SER A 309 -20.03 5.75 13.20
CA SER A 309 -21.36 5.60 12.61
C SER A 309 -22.14 6.92 12.50
N GLN A 310 -22.04 7.79 13.50
CA GLN A 310 -22.70 9.11 13.44
C GLN A 310 -22.08 10.02 12.39
N VAL A 311 -20.81 9.86 12.08
CA VAL A 311 -20.10 10.59 11.04
C VAL A 311 -20.37 10.04 9.65
N LEU A 312 -20.44 8.75 9.50
CA LEU A 312 -20.88 8.15 8.24
C LEU A 312 -22.39 8.32 8.05
N GLY A 313 -23.16 8.46 9.13
CA GLY A 313 -24.61 8.60 9.10
C GLY A 313 -25.14 10.04 9.13
N SER A 314 -24.42 10.98 9.71
CA SER A 314 -24.76 12.41 9.63
C SER A 314 -24.39 13.01 8.27
N VAL A 315 -23.77 12.20 7.42
CA VAL A 315 -23.69 12.42 5.99
C VAL A 315 -25.11 12.56 5.39
N VAL A 316 -26.16 12.22 6.16
CA VAL A 316 -27.54 12.27 5.69
C VAL A 316 -28.40 13.34 6.39
N GLU A 317 -27.99 13.83 7.59
CA GLU A 317 -28.79 14.83 8.33
C GLU A 317 -27.95 15.74 9.25
N ASP A 318 -27.83 17.02 8.96
CA ASP A 318 -27.37 18.18 9.76
C ASP A 318 -25.91 18.36 10.22
N GLY A 319 -25.32 19.39 9.82
CA GLY A 319 -23.91 19.82 9.99
C GLY A 319 -23.57 20.42 11.36
N PHE A 320 -22.45 20.64 11.65
CA PHE A 320 -21.72 21.44 12.44
C PHE A 320 -20.58 21.55 13.15
N UNK A 321 -19.79 22.44 13.37
CA UNK A 321 -18.67 23.09 13.80
C UNK A 321 -17.90 22.84 15.00
N UNK A 322 -16.96 23.25 14.95
CA UNK A 322 -15.87 23.60 15.49
C UNK A 322 -15.24 23.46 16.69
N UNK A 323 -14.61 23.85 17.00
CA UNK A 323 -13.57 24.31 17.63
C UNK A 323 -13.07 23.69 18.84
N UNK A 324 -12.18 23.97 18.98
CA UNK A 324 -11.25 24.06 19.79
C UNK A 324 -10.91 23.17 20.87
N UNK A 325 -10.14 22.92 21.00
CA UNK A 325 -9.57 22.69 22.13
C UNK A 325 -8.38 22.00 22.26
N UNK A 326 -7.85 22.26 22.86
CA UNK A 326 -6.61 22.16 23.29
C UNK A 326 -6.09 20.81 23.52
N UNK A 327 -5.23 20.78 23.23
CA UNK A 327 -4.33 19.74 23.24
C UNK A 327 -4.04 19.18 24.55
N ARG A 328 -4.11 18.04 24.79
CA ARG A 328 -3.45 17.29 25.88
C ARG A 328 -2.66 16.11 25.30
N GLY A 329 -1.35 16.33 25.15
CA GLY A 329 -0.42 15.44 24.45
C GLY A 329 -0.35 14.01 24.95
N LEU A 330 -0.59 13.06 24.00
CA LEU A 330 -0.34 11.63 24.24
C LEU A 330 -0.29 10.88 22.92
N VAL A 331 0.75 11.10 22.09
CA VAL A 331 0.91 10.28 20.86
C VAL A 331 2.34 10.13 20.34
N TYR A 332 2.65 8.96 19.74
CA TYR A 332 3.96 8.64 19.22
C TYR A 332 4.13 8.54 17.70
N ALA A 333 3.10 8.37 16.89
CA ALA A 333 3.25 8.38 15.42
C ALA A 333 1.94 8.58 14.67
N VAL A 334 2.01 9.29 13.53
CA VAL A 334 0.92 9.43 12.57
C VAL A 334 1.51 9.35 11.15
N TYR A 335 1.00 8.43 10.35
CA TYR A 335 1.43 8.28 8.96
C TYR A 335 0.21 8.31 8.04
N SER A 336 0.34 8.94 6.90
CA SER A 336 -0.53 8.68 5.77
C SER A 336 0.33 8.16 4.62
N THR A 337 -0.03 7.03 4.06
CA THR A 337 0.61 6.51 2.88
C THR A 337 -0.37 6.49 1.72
N VAL A 338 0.06 6.97 0.56
CA VAL A 338 -0.70 6.87 -0.67
C VAL A 338 -0.01 5.85 -1.56
N ASP A 339 -0.55 4.64 -1.59
CA ASP A 339 -0.10 3.63 -2.53
C ASP A 339 -0.95 3.69 -3.78
N THR A 340 -0.34 4.07 -4.91
CA THR A 340 -1.04 4.20 -6.19
C THR A 340 -0.77 3.00 -7.10
N PHE A 341 -1.81 2.21 -7.36
CA PHE A 341 -1.79 1.07 -8.29
C PHE A 341 -2.63 1.37 -9.56
N SER A 342 -2.60 0.51 -10.57
CA SER A 342 -3.00 0.89 -11.94
C SER A 342 -4.47 1.24 -12.22
N ASP A 343 -5.49 0.67 -11.55
CA ASP A 343 -6.91 0.95 -11.87
C ASP A 343 -7.83 1.15 -10.66
N THR A 344 -7.30 1.07 -9.45
CA THR A 344 -8.11 1.02 -8.24
C THR A 344 -7.38 1.60 -7.06
N GLY A 345 -8.10 2.12 -6.09
CA GLY A 345 -7.51 2.67 -4.88
C GLY A 345 -8.26 2.30 -3.61
N ALA A 346 -7.57 2.33 -2.50
CA ALA A 346 -8.18 2.35 -1.19
C ALA A 346 -7.84 3.68 -0.52
N LEU A 347 -8.80 4.31 0.07
CA LEU A 347 -8.59 5.39 1.02
C LEU A 347 -8.89 4.80 2.39
N SER A 348 -7.90 4.70 3.24
CA SER A 348 -8.05 4.17 4.59
C SER A 348 -7.79 5.25 5.63
N VAL A 349 -8.51 5.18 6.73
CA VAL A 349 -8.28 6.01 7.92
C VAL A 349 -7.92 5.06 9.06
N TYR A 350 -6.79 5.31 9.66
CA TYR A 350 -6.30 4.59 10.83
C TYR A 350 -6.50 5.43 12.08
N ALA A 351 -6.95 4.82 13.18
CA ALA A 351 -6.99 5.46 14.49
C ALA A 351 -6.72 4.42 15.59
N GLY A 352 -5.70 4.65 16.39
CA GLY A 352 -5.38 3.81 17.55
C GLY A 352 -5.74 4.49 18.86
N CYS A 353 -6.49 3.83 19.74
CA CYS A 353 -6.93 4.39 21.02
C CYS A 353 -7.06 3.32 22.13
N SER A 354 -7.18 3.79 23.37
CA SER A 354 -7.48 2.89 24.49
C SER A 354 -8.95 2.40 24.43
N PRO A 355 -9.28 1.19 24.95
CA PRO A 355 -10.64 0.65 24.87
C PRO A 355 -11.73 1.58 25.44
N GLU A 356 -11.40 2.33 26.48
CA GLU A 356 -12.34 3.23 27.15
C GLU A 356 -12.74 4.44 26.29
N ARG A 357 -12.00 4.72 25.21
CA ARG A 357 -12.27 5.85 24.31
C ARG A 357 -12.89 5.48 22.96
N PHE A 358 -13.10 4.18 22.72
CA PHE A 358 -13.46 3.70 21.40
C PHE A 358 -14.82 4.23 20.90
N ASP A 359 -15.81 4.35 21.80
CA ASP A 359 -17.13 4.90 21.47
C ASP A 359 -17.04 6.37 21.03
N GLU A 360 -16.22 7.15 21.73
CA GLU A 360 -16.01 8.56 21.42
C GLU A 360 -15.22 8.72 20.10
N VAL A 361 -14.18 7.91 19.88
CA VAL A 361 -13.37 7.92 18.64
C VAL A 361 -14.28 7.61 17.44
N THR A 362 -15.16 6.60 17.59
CA THR A 362 -16.09 6.24 16.53
C THR A 362 -17.07 7.39 16.22
N LYS A 363 -17.60 8.03 17.27
CA LYS A 363 -18.52 9.16 17.13
C LYS A 363 -17.86 10.36 16.43
N VAL A 364 -16.66 10.70 16.83
CA VAL A 364 -15.96 11.84 16.24
C VAL A 364 -15.53 11.53 14.79
N THR A 365 -15.01 10.35 14.52
CA THR A 365 -14.67 9.94 13.15
C THR A 365 -15.93 10.01 12.27
N SER A 366 -17.03 9.51 12.77
CA SER A 366 -18.34 9.58 12.11
C SER A 366 -18.78 11.03 11.84
N GLN A 367 -18.67 11.90 12.81
CA GLN A 367 -18.99 13.32 12.64
C GLN A 367 -18.10 14.00 11.59
N VAL A 368 -16.80 13.70 11.61
CA VAL A 368 -15.86 14.25 10.63
C VAL A 368 -16.19 13.78 9.20
N LEU A 369 -16.43 12.48 9.01
CA LEU A 369 -16.78 11.97 7.69
C LEU A 369 -18.14 12.53 7.23
N GLY A 370 -19.10 12.69 8.13
CA GLY A 370 -20.38 13.31 7.86
C GLY A 370 -20.24 14.76 7.40
N SER A 371 -19.49 15.57 8.15
CA SER A 371 -19.28 16.95 7.76
C SER A 371 -18.56 17.08 6.40
N VAL A 372 -17.70 16.14 6.07
CA VAL A 372 -17.07 16.11 4.74
C VAL A 372 -18.09 15.89 3.62
N VAL A 373 -19.10 15.07 3.86
CA VAL A 373 -20.10 14.78 2.81
C VAL A 373 -21.17 15.88 2.75
N GLU A 374 -21.59 16.42 3.89
CA GLU A 374 -22.61 17.47 3.96
C GLU A 374 -22.06 18.84 3.57
N ASP A 375 -21.08 19.30 4.34
CA ASP A 375 -20.50 20.63 4.19
C ASP A 375 -19.35 20.67 3.19
N GLY A 376 -18.70 19.54 2.96
CA GLY A 376 -17.49 19.43 2.18
C GLY A 376 -16.27 19.94 2.95
N PHE A 377 -15.18 20.05 2.23
CA PHE A 377 -13.98 20.71 2.72
C PHE A 377 -14.05 22.20 2.35
N THR A 378 -13.59 23.04 3.22
CA THR A 378 -13.44 24.45 2.96
C THR A 378 -12.30 24.71 1.96
N PRO A 379 -12.29 25.83 1.24
CA PRO A 379 -11.15 26.18 0.38
C PRO A 379 -9.80 26.14 1.11
N ALA A 380 -9.76 26.60 2.36
CA ALA A 380 -8.53 26.63 3.15
C ALA A 380 -8.01 25.20 3.45
N GLU A 381 -8.90 24.22 3.69
CA GLU A 381 -8.50 22.83 3.89
C GLU A 381 -7.94 22.22 2.60
N ILE A 382 -8.59 22.51 1.47
CA ILE A 382 -8.15 22.05 0.15
C ILE A 382 -6.77 22.65 -0.20
N ASP A 383 -6.58 23.94 0.05
CA ASP A 383 -5.29 24.61 -0.20
C ASP A 383 -4.17 23.99 0.66
N ARG A 384 -4.45 23.74 1.96
CA ARG A 384 -3.47 23.06 2.82
C ARG A 384 -3.16 21.64 2.31
N ALA A 385 -4.18 20.89 1.90
CA ALA A 385 -4.01 19.53 1.38
C ALA A 385 -3.18 19.52 0.10
N LYS A 386 -3.44 20.46 -0.82
CA LYS A 386 -2.64 20.65 -2.06
C LYS A 386 -1.19 21.00 -1.70
N GLY A 387 -1.00 21.94 -0.78
CA GLY A 387 0.34 22.31 -0.30
C GLY A 387 1.11 21.13 0.28
N ALA A 388 0.45 20.34 1.13
CA ALA A 388 1.05 19.15 1.73
C ALA A 388 1.43 18.10 0.68
N LEU A 389 0.54 17.83 -0.30
CA LEU A 389 0.81 16.89 -1.39
C LEU A 389 1.95 17.38 -2.28
N SER A 390 1.94 18.66 -2.65
CA SER A 390 2.95 19.25 -3.54
C SER A 390 4.32 19.27 -2.85
N GLY A 391 4.36 19.71 -1.60
CA GLY A 391 5.58 19.73 -0.80
C GLY A 391 6.12 18.32 -0.58
N GLY A 392 5.27 17.39 -0.18
CA GLY A 392 5.64 15.98 0.01
C GLY A 392 6.19 15.35 -1.27
N LEU A 393 5.57 15.63 -2.41
CA LEU A 393 6.06 15.13 -3.71
C LEU A 393 7.46 15.68 -4.03
N VAL A 394 7.68 16.97 -3.88
CA VAL A 394 8.97 17.59 -4.20
C VAL A 394 10.07 17.10 -3.26
N LEU A 395 9.81 17.18 -1.95
CA LEU A 395 10.78 16.76 -0.92
C LEU A 395 11.07 15.25 -1.02
N GLY A 396 10.03 14.44 -1.27
CA GLY A 396 10.17 13.00 -1.41
C GLY A 396 10.93 12.56 -2.66
N LEU A 397 11.13 13.46 -3.64
CA LEU A 397 11.86 13.15 -4.87
C LEU A 397 13.27 13.75 -4.90
N GLU A 398 13.82 14.14 -3.76
CA GLU A 398 15.21 14.64 -3.69
C GLU A 398 16.24 13.50 -3.79
N ASP A 399 15.87 12.27 -3.43
CA ASP A 399 16.78 11.12 -3.47
C ASP A 399 16.60 10.26 -4.74
N SER A 400 17.64 9.54 -5.11
CA SER A 400 17.67 8.73 -6.34
C SER A 400 16.77 7.48 -6.24
N ALA A 401 16.56 6.92 -5.05
CA ALA A 401 15.72 5.73 -4.88
C ALA A 401 14.24 6.09 -5.14
N SER A 402 13.76 7.20 -4.59
CA SER A 402 12.41 7.71 -4.83
C SER A 402 12.18 8.04 -6.31
N ARG A 403 13.18 8.64 -6.99
CA ARG A 403 13.11 8.90 -8.44
C ARG A 403 13.02 7.60 -9.23
N MET A 404 13.89 6.63 -8.92
CA MET A 404 13.87 5.30 -9.55
C MET A 404 12.51 4.62 -9.35
N ASN A 405 11.98 4.66 -8.12
CA ASN A 405 10.66 4.10 -7.81
C ASN A 405 9.54 4.75 -8.63
N ARG A 406 9.56 6.08 -8.72
CA ARG A 406 8.57 6.83 -9.51
C ARG A 406 8.63 6.44 -11.00
N LEU A 407 9.84 6.34 -11.56
CA LEU A 407 10.05 5.94 -12.97
C LEU A 407 9.55 4.52 -13.24
N GLY A 408 9.97 3.56 -12.40
CA GLY A 408 9.63 2.16 -12.56
C GLY A 408 8.13 1.93 -12.49
N ARG A 409 7.49 2.47 -11.46
CA ARG A 409 6.01 2.38 -11.29
C ARG A 409 5.27 3.04 -12.47
N SER A 410 5.72 4.22 -12.91
CA SER A 410 5.05 4.93 -14.01
C SER A 410 5.12 4.14 -15.32
N GLU A 411 6.29 3.60 -15.65
CA GLU A 411 6.48 2.80 -16.85
C GLU A 411 5.67 1.50 -16.80
N LEU A 412 5.77 0.78 -15.68
CA LEU A 412 5.11 -0.51 -15.51
C LEU A 412 3.57 -0.36 -15.63
N ASN A 413 3.04 0.71 -15.04
CA ASN A 413 1.60 0.88 -14.92
C ASN A 413 0.93 1.41 -16.19
N ASN A 414 1.53 2.38 -16.88
CA ASN A 414 0.84 2.99 -18.02
C ASN A 414 1.78 3.58 -19.08
N GLY A 415 3.09 3.45 -18.93
CA GLY A 415 4.08 3.98 -19.87
C GLY A 415 4.06 5.50 -20.04
N LYS A 416 3.49 6.23 -19.07
CA LYS A 416 3.33 7.68 -19.16
C LYS A 416 4.12 8.38 -18.07
N HIS A 417 5.21 9.00 -18.48
CA HIS A 417 6.07 9.75 -17.56
C HIS A 417 5.64 11.21 -17.55
N ARG A 418 5.14 11.68 -16.41
CA ARG A 418 4.86 13.09 -16.21
C ARG A 418 6.03 13.72 -15.50
N THR A 419 6.37 14.93 -15.91
CA THR A 419 7.34 15.74 -15.15
C THR A 419 6.77 16.04 -13.77
N ILE A 420 7.63 16.44 -12.85
CA ILE A 420 7.20 16.89 -11.52
C ILE A 420 6.25 18.09 -11.70
N SER A 421 6.66 19.06 -12.53
CA SER A 421 5.84 20.25 -12.83
C SER A 421 4.44 19.84 -13.31
N ALA A 422 4.33 18.95 -14.31
CA ALA A 422 3.04 18.51 -14.83
C ALA A 422 2.19 17.77 -13.78
N THR A 423 2.82 17.16 -12.77
CA THR A 423 2.12 16.54 -11.64
C THR A 423 1.60 17.61 -10.68
N LEU A 424 2.44 18.60 -10.36
CA LEU A 424 2.06 19.75 -9.52
C LEU A 424 0.89 20.52 -10.14
N ASP A 425 0.95 20.76 -11.47
CA ASP A 425 -0.14 21.42 -12.19
C ASP A 425 -1.48 20.67 -12.06
N ARG A 426 -1.43 19.34 -12.03
CA ARG A 426 -2.64 18.51 -11.84
C ARG A 426 -3.18 18.60 -10.41
N ILE A 427 -2.30 18.65 -9.41
CA ILE A 427 -2.72 18.84 -8.02
C ILE A 427 -3.35 20.23 -7.87
N ASP A 428 -2.69 21.23 -8.42
CA ASP A 428 -3.14 22.62 -8.34
C ASP A 428 -4.50 22.84 -9.02
N ALA A 429 -4.74 22.13 -10.12
CA ALA A 429 -6.00 22.24 -10.90
C ALA A 429 -7.21 21.63 -10.20
N VAL A 430 -7.01 20.82 -9.13
CA VAL A 430 -8.12 20.20 -8.38
C VAL A 430 -8.95 21.29 -7.70
N THR A 431 -10.28 21.25 -7.87
CA THR A 431 -11.19 22.22 -7.25
C THR A 431 -11.85 21.63 -5.99
N ALA A 432 -12.28 22.49 -5.08
CA ALA A 432 -13.05 22.08 -3.91
C ALA A 432 -14.33 21.36 -4.31
N ASP A 433 -15.02 21.84 -5.34
CA ASP A 433 -16.26 21.21 -5.84
C ASP A 433 -16.00 19.78 -6.30
N GLU A 434 -14.88 19.53 -7.02
CA GLU A 434 -14.50 18.20 -7.48
C GLU A 434 -14.22 17.27 -6.28
N VAL A 435 -13.47 17.74 -5.30
CA VAL A 435 -13.17 16.96 -4.08
C VAL A 435 -14.46 16.64 -3.33
N ASN A 436 -15.31 17.62 -3.14
CA ASN A 436 -16.56 17.44 -2.40
C ASN A 436 -17.54 16.51 -3.15
N ALA A 437 -17.58 16.57 -4.48
CA ALA A 437 -18.40 15.66 -5.27
C ALA A 437 -17.95 14.21 -5.14
N ILE A 438 -16.64 13.96 -5.22
CA ILE A 438 -16.14 12.58 -5.05
C ILE A 438 -16.25 12.09 -3.61
N ALA A 439 -16.15 12.98 -2.62
CA ALA A 439 -16.36 12.63 -1.22
C ALA A 439 -17.79 12.08 -1.02
N ARG A 440 -18.79 12.81 -1.51
CA ARG A 440 -20.20 12.35 -1.45
C ARG A 440 -20.38 11.01 -2.17
N GLN A 441 -19.82 10.89 -3.36
CA GLN A 441 -19.91 9.65 -4.17
C GLN A 441 -19.32 8.44 -3.45
N LEU A 442 -18.12 8.58 -2.88
CA LEU A 442 -17.38 7.47 -2.29
C LEU A 442 -17.90 7.12 -0.89
N LEU A 443 -18.05 8.13 -0.03
CA LEU A 443 -18.44 7.91 1.36
C LEU A 443 -19.93 7.55 1.50
N GLY A 444 -20.75 7.87 0.49
CA GLY A 444 -22.14 7.43 0.41
C GLY A 444 -22.31 6.02 -0.18
N GLY A 445 -21.22 5.35 -0.54
CA GLY A 445 -21.24 4.00 -1.11
C GLY A 445 -21.16 2.88 -0.07
N PRO A 446 -21.28 1.62 -0.51
CA PRO A 446 -21.19 0.48 0.41
C PRO A 446 -19.83 0.42 1.14
N ALA A 447 -19.90 0.43 2.47
CA ALA A 447 -18.73 0.40 3.34
C ALA A 447 -18.39 -1.03 3.80
N GLY A 448 -17.12 -1.25 4.12
CA GLY A 448 -16.65 -2.47 4.77
C GLY A 448 -15.80 -2.12 5.99
N ALA A 449 -15.68 -3.07 6.90
CA ALA A 449 -14.87 -2.86 8.11
C ALA A 449 -14.15 -4.14 8.54
N ALA A 450 -13.05 -3.96 9.26
CA ALA A 450 -12.40 -5.03 10.00
C ALA A 450 -12.10 -4.54 11.42
N VAL A 451 -12.18 -5.47 12.37
CA VAL A 451 -11.88 -5.23 13.77
C VAL A 451 -10.92 -6.31 14.27
N VAL A 452 -9.85 -5.91 14.94
CA VAL A 452 -8.97 -6.81 15.71
C VAL A 452 -9.12 -6.41 17.18
N GLY A 453 -9.50 -7.34 18.05
CA GLY A 453 -9.68 -7.04 19.47
C GLY A 453 -10.36 -8.14 20.28
N PRO A 454 -10.60 -7.93 21.58
CA PRO A 454 -11.09 -8.96 22.49
C PRO A 454 -12.61 -9.19 22.38
N TYR A 455 -13.11 -9.36 21.18
CA TYR A 455 -14.52 -9.66 20.89
C TYR A 455 -14.66 -11.09 20.40
N ARG A 456 -15.58 -11.85 20.95
CA ARG A 456 -15.76 -13.29 20.64
C ARG A 456 -16.66 -13.55 19.42
N SER A 457 -17.42 -12.56 18.98
CA SER A 457 -18.29 -12.72 17.81
C SER A 457 -18.66 -11.37 17.21
N LYS A 458 -19.03 -11.35 15.93
CA LYS A 458 -19.51 -10.14 15.25
C LYS A 458 -20.77 -9.56 15.95
N ARG A 459 -21.54 -10.37 16.68
CA ARG A 459 -22.74 -9.93 17.40
C ARG A 459 -22.42 -9.09 18.63
N THR A 460 -21.23 -9.25 19.21
CA THR A 460 -20.79 -8.49 20.38
C THR A 460 -20.13 -7.15 20.01
N LEU A 461 -19.89 -6.92 18.71
CA LEU A 461 -19.38 -5.64 18.22
C LEU A 461 -20.46 -4.55 18.36
N PRO A 462 -20.07 -3.28 18.48
CA PRO A 462 -21.01 -2.16 18.61
C PRO A 462 -22.12 -2.21 17.57
N ARG A 463 -23.35 -1.94 18.02
CA ARG A 463 -24.54 -1.92 17.15
C ARG A 463 -24.35 -0.91 16.01
N THR A 464 -23.78 0.25 16.35
CA THR A 464 -23.51 1.32 15.39
C THR A 464 -22.64 0.84 14.22
N LEU A 465 -21.52 0.13 14.50
CA LEU A 465 -20.66 -0.42 13.46
C LEU A 465 -21.42 -1.42 12.57
N ARG A 466 -22.19 -2.32 13.18
CA ARG A 466 -22.98 -3.31 12.43
C ARG A 466 -24.02 -2.63 11.53
N THR A 467 -24.74 -1.63 12.07
CA THR A 467 -25.77 -0.89 11.32
C THR A 467 -25.14 -0.14 10.13
N MET A 468 -23.99 0.50 10.31
CA MET A 468 -23.27 1.16 9.23
C MET A 468 -23.02 0.23 8.04
N ILE A 469 -22.49 -0.96 8.31
CA ILE A 469 -22.15 -1.91 7.24
C ILE A 469 -23.44 -2.49 6.61
N GLU A 470 -24.49 -2.76 7.42
CA GLU A 470 -25.76 -3.30 6.95
C GLU A 470 -26.59 -2.27 6.15
N SER A 471 -26.56 -1.00 6.55
CA SER A 471 -27.37 0.05 5.90
C SER A 471 -26.82 0.44 4.52
N THR A 472 -25.57 0.17 4.25
CA THR A 472 -24.92 0.43 2.95
C THR A 472 -24.88 -0.82 2.06
N SER A 473 -25.43 -1.96 2.51
CA SER A 473 -25.40 -3.25 1.76
C SER A 473 -26.59 -3.39 0.74
#